data_293445232ccf77a6952cde086cda6b9e
#
_entry.id   293445232ccf77a6952cde086cda6b9e
#
_cell.length_a   1.000
_cell.length_b   1.000
_cell.length_c   1.000
_cell.angle_alpha   90.00
_cell.angle_beta   90.00
_cell.angle_gamma   90.00
#
_symmetry.space_group_name_H-M   'P 1'
#
loop_
_entity.id
_entity.type
_entity.pdbx_description
1 polymer ?
#
loop_
_entity_poly.entity_id
_entity_poly.type
_entity_poly.pdbx_seq_one_letter_code
_entity_poly.pdbx_strand_id
1 'polypeptide(L)'
;MGYLKADEEFLKRGESGGTCCVIALLRKGRLVVSNIGDCHVVLSRAGKAEVLTSNHRASQEDEKQKIENLGGFVVNYHGTWRFQGSLAVSRGNGDRHLRQWVVADRETRTLLVDHQCEFLILASDGLWGKIDNQDAVDQNSRH
;
A
#
# COMPACT_ATOMS: atom_id res chain seq x y z
N MET A 1 4.77 -7.22 13.23
CA MET A 1 4.18 -8.47 13.79
C MET A 1 2.70 -8.65 13.48
N GLY A 2 1.85 -7.60 13.60
CA GLY A 2 0.40 -7.71 13.38
C GLY A 2 -0.02 -8.24 12.00
N TYR A 3 0.52 -7.71 10.92
CA TYR A 3 0.18 -8.15 9.57
C TYR A 3 0.51 -9.62 9.31
N LEU A 4 1.72 -10.06 9.67
CA LEU A 4 2.13 -11.47 9.48
C LEU A 4 1.25 -12.42 10.28
N LYS A 5 0.91 -12.06 11.52
CA LYS A 5 0.03 -12.87 12.36
C LYS A 5 -1.38 -12.94 11.79
N ALA A 6 -1.93 -11.82 11.32
CA ALA A 6 -3.24 -11.78 10.67
C ALA A 6 -3.27 -12.64 9.40
N ASP A 7 -2.22 -12.55 8.58
CA ASP A 7 -2.05 -13.37 7.39
C ASP A 7 -2.00 -14.87 7.72
N GLU A 8 -1.19 -15.28 8.70
CA GLU A 8 -1.10 -16.66 9.14
C GLU A 8 -2.44 -17.20 9.67
N GLU A 9 -3.14 -16.41 10.48
CA GLU A 9 -4.45 -16.81 11.04
C GLU A 9 -5.51 -16.93 9.95
N PHE A 10 -5.53 -16.02 8.98
CA PHE A 10 -6.44 -16.08 7.83
C PHE A 10 -6.17 -17.34 6.98
N LEU A 11 -4.90 -17.60 6.67
CA LEU A 11 -4.52 -18.79 5.89
C LEU A 11 -4.87 -20.11 6.57
N LYS A 12 -4.80 -20.17 7.91
CA LYS A 12 -5.20 -21.35 8.70
C LYS A 12 -6.69 -21.68 8.57
N ARG A 13 -7.54 -20.66 8.37
CA ARG A 13 -9.00 -20.86 8.21
C ARG A 13 -9.38 -21.51 6.88
N GLY A 14 -8.48 -21.53 5.91
CA GLY A 14 -8.73 -22.13 4.60
C GLY A 14 -9.62 -21.33 3.68
N GLU A 15 -9.91 -20.09 4.05
CA GLU A 15 -10.71 -19.15 3.25
C GLU A 15 -9.89 -18.61 2.07
N SER A 16 -10.59 -18.22 1.00
CA SER A 16 -9.99 -17.54 -0.16
C SER A 16 -10.19 -16.03 -0.06
N GLY A 17 -9.23 -15.26 -0.57
CA GLY A 17 -9.26 -13.81 -0.60
C GLY A 17 -8.01 -13.20 -0.02
N GLY A 18 -7.85 -11.91 -0.24
CA GLY A 18 -6.74 -11.11 0.27
C GLY A 18 -7.18 -9.69 0.59
N THR A 19 -6.33 -8.94 1.25
CA THR A 19 -6.59 -7.54 1.59
C THR A 19 -5.33 -6.71 1.55
N CYS A 20 -5.47 -5.44 1.18
CA CYS A 20 -4.49 -4.40 1.39
C CYS A 20 -4.84 -3.65 2.69
N CYS A 21 -3.84 -3.10 3.36
CA CYS A 21 -4.07 -2.40 4.61
C CYS A 21 -3.08 -1.25 4.79
N VAL A 22 -3.60 -0.11 5.20
CA VAL A 22 -2.79 1.05 5.57
C VAL A 22 -3.20 1.55 6.96
N ILE A 23 -2.22 1.88 7.78
CA ILE A 23 -2.42 2.32 9.17
C ILE A 23 -1.58 3.56 9.40
N ALA A 24 -2.17 4.55 10.08
CA ALA A 24 -1.46 5.70 10.62
C ALA A 24 -1.69 5.78 12.14
N LEU A 25 -0.61 5.87 12.90
CA LEU A 25 -0.63 6.03 14.34
C LEU A 25 0.09 7.32 14.73
N LEU A 26 -0.67 8.25 15.33
CA LEU A 26 -0.10 9.47 15.89
C LEU A 26 0.02 9.35 17.42
N ARG A 27 1.25 9.46 17.92
CA ARG A 27 1.52 9.40 19.36
C ARG A 27 2.67 10.32 19.74
N LYS A 28 2.43 11.21 20.70
CA LYS A 28 3.45 12.13 21.25
C LYS A 28 4.24 12.88 20.18
N GLY A 29 3.56 13.45 19.18
CA GLY A 29 4.19 14.19 18.08
C GLY A 29 4.94 13.32 17.07
N ARG A 30 4.84 12.00 17.15
CA ARG A 30 5.36 11.06 16.16
C ARG A 30 4.23 10.42 15.39
N LEU A 31 4.34 10.45 14.07
CA LEU A 31 3.47 9.75 13.15
C LEU A 31 4.20 8.49 12.64
N VAL A 32 3.58 7.35 12.86
CA VAL A 32 4.02 6.06 12.29
C VAL A 32 2.99 5.65 11.26
N VAL A 33 3.45 5.45 10.04
CA VAL A 33 2.62 4.98 8.91
C VAL A 33 3.11 3.61 8.49
N SER A 34 2.19 2.69 8.28
CA SER A 34 2.50 1.33 7.81
C SER A 34 1.54 0.94 6.69
N ASN A 35 2.07 0.36 5.61
CA ASN A 35 1.33 -0.06 4.44
C ASN A 35 1.67 -1.47 4.01
N ILE A 36 0.68 -2.19 3.51
CA ILE A 36 0.81 -3.43 2.75
C ILE A 36 -0.20 -3.42 1.60
N GLY A 37 0.28 -3.57 0.38
CA GLY A 37 -0.53 -3.53 -0.84
C GLY A 37 -0.49 -2.18 -1.56
N ASP A 38 -1.56 -1.84 -2.25
CA ASP A 38 -1.70 -0.64 -3.10
C ASP A 38 -2.47 0.53 -2.47
N CYS A 39 -2.69 0.46 -1.15
CA CYS A 39 -3.07 1.63 -0.39
C CYS A 39 -1.88 2.57 -0.20
N HIS A 40 -2.11 3.87 -0.10
CA HIS A 40 -1.05 4.77 0.33
C HIS A 40 -1.57 5.98 1.12
N VAL A 41 -0.62 6.67 1.75
CA VAL A 41 -0.87 7.83 2.61
C VAL A 41 -0.21 9.04 2.02
N VAL A 42 -0.96 10.12 1.94
CA VAL A 42 -0.48 11.45 1.57
C VAL A 42 -0.62 12.37 2.76
N LEU A 43 0.47 13.03 3.13
CA LEU A 43 0.52 14.11 4.12
C LEU A 43 0.42 15.45 3.40
N SER A 44 -0.49 16.30 3.84
CA SER A 44 -0.44 17.73 3.51
C SER A 44 0.58 18.41 4.42
N ARG A 45 1.63 18.95 3.82
CA ARG A 45 2.65 19.73 4.52
C ARG A 45 2.79 21.10 3.87
N ALA A 46 2.35 22.15 4.56
CA ALA A 46 2.32 23.53 4.04
C ALA A 46 1.66 23.61 2.66
N GLY A 47 0.50 22.96 2.50
CA GLY A 47 -0.25 22.89 1.25
C GLY A 47 0.32 22.00 0.15
N LYS A 48 1.40 21.28 0.42
CA LYS A 48 2.03 20.36 -0.56
C LYS A 48 1.78 18.90 -0.19
N ALA A 49 1.50 18.08 -1.19
CA ALA A 49 1.33 16.65 -1.06
C ALA A 49 2.69 15.96 -0.87
N GLU A 50 2.89 15.29 0.25
CA GLU A 50 4.03 14.40 0.53
C GLU A 50 3.54 12.95 0.66
N VAL A 51 3.96 12.07 -0.26
CA VAL A 51 3.62 10.65 -0.21
C VAL A 51 4.49 9.96 0.84
N LEU A 52 3.85 9.31 1.81
CA LEU A 52 4.54 8.67 2.93
C LEU A 52 4.77 7.17 2.76
N THR A 53 4.12 6.54 1.78
CA THR A 53 4.20 5.08 1.55
C THR A 53 4.47 4.77 0.08
N SER A 54 5.10 3.63 -0.19
CA SER A 54 5.26 3.11 -1.55
C SER A 54 4.01 2.34 -1.97
N ASN A 55 3.78 2.26 -3.29
CA ASN A 55 2.72 1.46 -3.87
C ASN A 55 3.26 0.07 -4.22
N HIS A 56 2.73 -0.97 -3.58
CA HIS A 56 3.13 -2.37 -3.81
C HIS A 56 2.33 -2.98 -4.98
N ARG A 57 2.54 -2.46 -6.18
CA ARG A 57 1.92 -2.96 -7.41
C ARG A 57 2.91 -3.72 -8.28
N ALA A 58 2.39 -4.70 -9.02
CA ALA A 58 3.17 -5.44 -10.02
C ALA A 58 3.72 -4.56 -11.16
N SER A 59 3.19 -3.34 -11.32
CA SER A 59 3.71 -2.34 -12.26
C SER A 59 4.98 -1.62 -11.80
N GLN A 60 5.32 -1.70 -10.49
CA GLN A 60 6.56 -1.12 -9.96
C GLN A 60 7.74 -2.05 -10.30
N GLU A 61 8.79 -1.50 -10.86
CA GLU A 61 9.93 -2.30 -11.38
C GLU A 61 10.62 -3.11 -10.27
N ASP A 62 10.78 -2.55 -9.08
CA ASP A 62 11.37 -3.23 -7.92
C ASP A 62 10.49 -4.38 -7.40
N GLU A 63 9.17 -4.22 -7.41
CA GLU A 63 8.23 -5.28 -7.03
C GLU A 63 8.16 -6.36 -8.12
N LYS A 64 8.18 -5.97 -9.38
CA LYS A 64 8.27 -6.89 -10.52
C LYS A 64 9.53 -7.75 -10.43
N GLN A 65 10.69 -7.13 -10.21
CA GLN A 65 11.96 -7.83 -10.06
C GLN A 65 11.95 -8.84 -8.90
N LYS A 66 11.33 -8.49 -7.78
CA LYS A 66 11.17 -9.42 -6.64
C LYS A 66 10.34 -10.65 -7.02
N ILE A 67 9.23 -10.46 -7.71
CA ILE A 67 8.36 -11.55 -8.17
C ILE A 67 9.13 -12.46 -9.15
N GLU A 68 9.82 -11.90 -10.12
CA GLU A 68 10.59 -12.64 -11.11
C GLU A 68 11.75 -13.42 -10.49
N ASN A 69 12.45 -12.84 -9.50
CA ASN A 69 13.50 -13.50 -8.74
C ASN A 69 12.99 -14.73 -7.94
N LEU A 70 11.71 -14.73 -7.57
CA LEU A 70 11.05 -15.85 -6.90
C LEU A 70 10.46 -16.87 -7.89
N GLY A 71 10.72 -16.71 -9.20
CA GLY A 71 10.22 -17.62 -10.24
C GLY A 71 8.77 -17.35 -10.67
N GLY A 72 8.19 -16.21 -10.26
CA GLY A 72 6.92 -15.73 -10.76
C GLY A 72 7.05 -14.98 -12.08
N PHE A 73 5.93 -14.62 -12.69
CA PHE A 73 5.92 -13.79 -13.89
C PHE A 73 4.87 -12.67 -13.77
N VAL A 74 5.14 -11.55 -14.43
CA VAL A 74 4.26 -10.39 -14.49
C VAL A 74 3.89 -10.13 -15.93
N VAL A 75 2.60 -10.01 -16.22
CA VAL A 75 2.09 -9.76 -17.56
C VAL A 75 1.25 -8.48 -17.59
N ASN A 76 1.32 -7.77 -18.71
CA ASN A 76 0.43 -6.65 -18.97
C ASN A 76 -0.85 -7.18 -19.64
N TYR A 77 -1.96 -7.03 -18.96
CA TYR A 77 -3.28 -7.41 -19.46
C TYR A 77 -4.16 -6.17 -19.57
N HIS A 78 -4.48 -5.77 -20.80
CA HIS A 78 -5.27 -4.56 -21.10
C HIS A 78 -4.77 -3.28 -20.38
N GLY A 79 -3.44 -3.07 -20.39
CA GLY A 79 -2.84 -1.88 -19.78
C GLY A 79 -2.60 -1.99 -18.27
N THR A 80 -3.01 -3.09 -17.64
CA THR A 80 -2.78 -3.34 -16.21
C THR A 80 -1.76 -4.48 -16.03
N TRP A 81 -0.67 -4.20 -15.33
CA TRP A 81 0.30 -5.22 -14.95
C TRP A 81 -0.28 -6.13 -13.86
N ARG A 82 -0.27 -7.42 -14.12
CA ARG A 82 -0.82 -8.44 -13.23
C ARG A 82 0.19 -9.54 -12.97
N PHE A 83 0.25 -9.94 -11.72
CA PHE A 83 1.02 -11.07 -11.26
C PHE A 83 0.27 -12.37 -11.57
N GLN A 84 0.94 -13.34 -12.21
CA GLN A 84 0.35 -14.59 -12.69
C GLN A 84 -0.96 -14.40 -13.49
N GLY A 85 -1.13 -13.23 -14.12
CA GLY A 85 -2.33 -12.90 -14.89
C GLY A 85 -3.57 -12.54 -14.08
N SER A 86 -3.53 -12.59 -12.74
CA SER A 86 -4.72 -12.39 -11.89
C SER A 86 -4.64 -11.16 -10.97
N LEU A 87 -3.55 -10.96 -10.24
CA LEU A 87 -3.43 -9.94 -9.20
C LEU A 87 -2.51 -8.80 -9.63
N ALA A 88 -2.92 -7.55 -9.38
CA ALA A 88 -2.13 -6.36 -9.70
C ALA A 88 -1.20 -5.91 -8.56
N VAL A 89 -1.35 -6.44 -7.34
CA VAL A 89 -0.52 -6.13 -6.17
C VAL A 89 0.45 -7.26 -5.86
N SER A 90 1.66 -6.91 -5.43
CA SER A 90 2.73 -7.84 -5.07
C SER A 90 2.79 -8.13 -3.57
N ARG A 91 2.10 -7.33 -2.76
CA ARG A 91 2.00 -7.51 -1.30
C ARG A 91 0.58 -7.39 -0.82
N GLY A 92 0.18 -8.27 0.09
CA GLY A 92 -1.15 -8.30 0.68
C GLY A 92 -1.26 -9.39 1.73
N ASN A 93 -2.35 -9.37 2.49
CA ASN A 93 -2.71 -10.44 3.42
C ASN A 93 -3.67 -11.41 2.74
N GLY A 94 -3.47 -12.71 2.97
CA GLY A 94 -4.31 -13.76 2.37
C GLY A 94 -3.74 -14.30 1.07
N ASP A 95 -4.58 -14.42 0.04
CA ASP A 95 -4.21 -14.89 -1.30
C ASP A 95 -3.36 -16.18 -1.30
N ARG A 96 -3.89 -17.24 -0.63
CA ARG A 96 -3.19 -18.51 -0.36
C ARG A 96 -2.48 -19.10 -1.58
N HIS A 97 -3.13 -19.07 -2.75
CA HIS A 97 -2.60 -19.65 -3.99
C HIS A 97 -1.43 -18.85 -4.58
N LEU A 98 -1.22 -17.62 -4.14
CA LEU A 98 -0.15 -16.73 -4.57
C LEU A 98 0.93 -16.52 -3.47
N ARG A 99 0.80 -17.20 -2.32
CA ARG A 99 1.60 -17.00 -1.11
C ARG A 99 3.12 -17.04 -1.34
N GLN A 100 3.59 -17.88 -2.23
CA GLN A 100 5.02 -17.99 -2.51
C GLN A 100 5.60 -16.75 -3.19
N TRP A 101 4.78 -15.86 -3.71
CA TRP A 101 5.18 -14.64 -4.43
C TRP A 101 4.60 -13.37 -3.81
N VAL A 102 3.34 -13.41 -3.34
CA VAL A 102 2.69 -12.29 -2.63
C VAL A 102 3.00 -12.41 -1.14
N VAL A 103 3.69 -11.44 -0.59
CA VAL A 103 4.15 -11.47 0.80
C VAL A 103 3.38 -10.47 1.67
N ALA A 104 3.18 -10.83 2.93
CA ALA A 104 2.61 -9.96 3.96
C ALA A 104 3.68 -9.06 4.63
N ASP A 105 4.73 -8.71 3.87
CA ASP A 105 5.77 -7.81 4.35
C ASP A 105 5.33 -6.35 4.19
N ARG A 106 5.34 -5.63 5.30
CA ARG A 106 4.89 -4.25 5.37
C ARG A 106 6.01 -3.25 5.20
N GLU A 107 5.70 -2.14 4.59
CA GLU A 107 6.49 -0.93 4.71
C GLU A 107 6.09 -0.16 5.97
N THR A 108 7.05 0.38 6.69
CA THR A 108 6.80 1.25 7.86
C THR A 108 7.70 2.47 7.81
N ARG A 109 7.11 3.64 7.94
CA ARG A 109 7.82 4.93 8.03
C ARG A 109 7.43 5.66 9.29
N THR A 110 8.40 6.30 9.93
CA THR A 110 8.18 7.15 11.11
C THR A 110 8.69 8.55 10.82
N LEU A 111 7.90 9.56 11.19
CA LEU A 111 8.29 10.97 11.09
C LEU A 111 7.83 11.75 12.32
N LEU A 112 8.50 12.87 12.57
CA LEU A 112 8.07 13.86 13.56
C LEU A 112 7.02 14.77 12.93
N VAL A 113 5.95 15.02 13.66
CA VAL A 113 4.91 15.98 13.27
C VAL A 113 5.35 17.35 13.75
N ASP A 114 5.40 18.31 12.84
CA ASP A 114 5.68 19.72 13.08
C ASP A 114 4.48 20.59 12.71
N HIS A 115 4.61 21.90 12.89
CA HIS A 115 3.54 22.86 12.61
C HIS A 115 3.19 23.03 11.13
N GLN A 116 3.95 22.44 10.22
CA GLN A 116 3.65 22.44 8.79
C GLN A 116 2.78 21.24 8.38
N CYS A 117 2.69 20.22 9.24
CA CYS A 117 1.81 19.08 9.00
C CYS A 117 0.36 19.48 9.26
N GLU A 118 -0.49 19.37 8.26
CA GLU A 118 -1.89 19.82 8.31
C GLU A 118 -2.86 18.67 8.51
N PHE A 119 -2.85 17.71 7.58
CA PHE A 119 -3.73 16.53 7.62
C PHE A 119 -3.14 15.35 6.83
N LEU A 120 -3.75 14.17 7.02
CA LEU A 120 -3.42 12.96 6.29
C LEU A 120 -4.62 12.48 5.47
N ILE A 121 -4.33 11.95 4.28
CA ILE A 121 -5.29 11.23 3.45
C ILE A 121 -4.80 9.79 3.33
N LEU A 122 -5.60 8.84 3.83
CA LEU A 122 -5.35 7.40 3.71
C LEU A 122 -6.41 6.81 2.78
N ALA A 123 -5.99 6.18 1.71
CA ALA A 123 -6.92 5.57 0.77
C ALA A 123 -6.30 4.42 -0.04
N SER A 124 -7.16 3.64 -0.66
CA SER A 124 -6.82 2.62 -1.64
C SER A 124 -6.76 3.20 -3.05
N ASP A 125 -6.43 2.36 -4.03
CA ASP A 125 -6.41 2.70 -5.45
C ASP A 125 -7.76 3.18 -6.00
N GLY A 126 -8.85 2.87 -5.31
CA GLY A 126 -10.18 3.40 -5.64
C GLY A 126 -10.24 4.93 -5.66
N LEU A 127 -9.51 5.59 -4.75
CA LEU A 127 -9.30 7.04 -4.77
C LEU A 127 -8.10 7.41 -5.65
N TRP A 128 -6.93 6.85 -5.35
CA TRP A 128 -5.67 7.24 -5.99
C TRP A 128 -5.56 6.89 -7.48
N GLY A 129 -6.47 6.05 -7.98
CA GLY A 129 -6.65 5.81 -9.41
C GLY A 129 -7.50 6.87 -10.13
N LYS A 130 -8.09 7.82 -9.40
CA LYS A 130 -9.03 8.82 -9.93
C LYS A 130 -8.58 10.26 -9.71
N ILE A 131 -7.73 10.52 -8.73
CA ILE A 131 -7.29 11.86 -8.36
C ILE A 131 -5.79 11.85 -8.10
N ASP A 132 -5.12 12.92 -8.53
CA ASP A 132 -3.71 13.17 -8.21
C ASP A 132 -3.53 13.53 -6.73
N ASN A 133 -2.35 13.24 -6.17
CA ASN A 133 -2.04 13.48 -4.77
C ASN A 133 -2.16 14.95 -4.38
N GLN A 134 -1.68 15.87 -5.26
CA GLN A 134 -1.76 17.30 -5.00
C GLN A 134 -3.19 17.80 -5.13
N ASP A 135 -3.94 17.35 -6.13
CA ASP A 135 -5.35 17.69 -6.29
C ASP A 135 -6.18 17.27 -5.07
N ALA A 136 -5.88 16.07 -4.50
CA ALA A 136 -6.53 15.61 -3.29
C ALA A 136 -6.23 16.54 -2.09
N VAL A 137 -4.99 17.00 -1.95
CA VAL A 137 -4.61 17.97 -0.91
C VAL A 137 -5.34 19.30 -1.14
N ASP A 138 -5.33 19.84 -2.37
CA ASP A 138 -5.92 21.12 -2.69
C ASP A 138 -7.44 21.16 -2.44
N GLN A 139 -8.14 20.06 -2.73
CA GLN A 139 -9.57 19.95 -2.47
C GLN A 139 -9.91 19.95 -0.98
N ASN A 140 -9.07 19.28 -0.14
CA ASN A 140 -9.28 19.22 1.30
C ASN A 140 -8.76 20.45 2.07
N SER A 141 -7.87 21.24 1.48
CA SER A 141 -7.35 22.48 2.08
C SER A 141 -8.36 23.66 2.01
N ARG A 142 -9.45 23.51 1.26
CA ARG A 142 -10.47 24.57 1.06
C ARG A 142 -11.57 24.58 2.12
N HIS A 143 -11.47 23.75 3.12
CA HIS A 143 -12.40 23.63 4.23
C HIS A 143 -11.68 23.89 5.55
#